data_1a7edb15ed45841d7b1e5e6762b5d3b3
#
_entry.id   1a7edb15ed45841d7b1e5e6762b5d3b3
#
_cell.length_a   1.000
_cell.length_b   1.000
_cell.length_c   1.000
_cell.angle_alpha   90.00
_cell.angle_beta   90.00
_cell.angle_gamma   90.00
#
_symmetry.space_group_name_H-M   'P 1'
#
loop_
_entity.id
_entity.type
_entity.pdbx_description
1 polymer ?
#
loop_
_entity_poly.entity_id
_entity_poly.type
_entity_poly.pdbx_seq_one_letter_code
_entity_poly.pdbx_strand_id
1 'polypeptide(L)'
;RRPRDGAQGTVAAPPLFSLDQTEYETALATDHVNVEETARKLSRSDMEAAIEAIATAERVLIAGTDQMAFFASYLRHLLSLLDIRAEVVASPSQEALGRLARIDETTLVIGLSAGRPHPLIVRTIKLARHRRAPTVAITDATLSEVARLARTRLYYSSNSPAYVRSHTALLSLIQALAQGVYARDAQHYETRIKAYRLK
;
A
#
# COMPACT_ATOMS: atom_id res chain seq x y z
N ARG A 1 46.22 7.15 41.45
CA ARG A 1 44.95 6.41 41.15
C ARG A 1 43.96 7.41 40.61
N ARG A 2 43.62 7.33 39.31
CA ARG A 2 42.57 8.08 38.68
C ARG A 2 41.27 7.22 38.72
N PRO A 3 40.11 7.78 38.99
CA PRO A 3 38.83 7.12 38.73
C PRO A 3 38.53 7.18 37.23
N ARG A 4 38.11 6.09 36.67
CA ARG A 4 37.50 6.01 35.35
C ARG A 4 36.01 6.29 35.54
N ASP A 5 35.55 7.42 35.06
CA ASP A 5 34.12 7.67 34.84
C ASP A 5 33.85 7.67 33.32
N GLY A 6 33.26 6.59 32.90
CA GLY A 6 32.78 6.39 31.57
C GLY A 6 31.36 5.87 31.60
N ALA A 7 30.42 6.69 32.03
CA ALA A 7 29.00 6.47 31.75
C ALA A 7 28.59 7.48 30.68
N GLN A 8 28.74 7.10 29.40
CA GLN A 8 28.03 7.77 28.32
C GLN A 8 26.55 7.40 28.47
N GLY A 9 25.81 8.25 29.17
CA GLY A 9 24.36 8.22 29.13
C GLY A 9 23.92 8.45 27.69
N THR A 10 23.26 7.46 27.11
CA THR A 10 22.48 7.65 25.88
C THR A 10 21.47 8.73 26.16
N VAL A 11 21.76 9.95 25.67
CA VAL A 11 20.79 11.05 25.67
C VAL A 11 19.64 10.57 24.79
N ALA A 12 18.50 10.24 25.42
CA ALA A 12 17.29 9.92 24.69
C ALA A 12 17.00 11.10 23.75
N ALA A 13 16.79 10.83 22.46
CA ALA A 13 16.37 11.84 21.52
C ALA A 13 15.14 12.56 22.09
N PRO A 14 15.07 13.90 22.03
CA PRO A 14 13.92 14.62 22.54
C PRO A 14 12.67 14.11 21.82
N PRO A 15 11.51 14.08 22.50
CA PRO A 15 10.26 13.67 21.83
C PRO A 15 10.03 14.57 20.64
N LEU A 16 9.66 13.99 19.50
CA LEU A 16 9.41 14.70 18.24
C LEU A 16 8.35 15.80 18.40
N PHE A 17 7.49 15.69 19.40
CA PHE A 17 6.39 16.62 19.66
C PHE A 17 6.31 16.96 21.16
N SER A 18 5.99 18.24 21.47
CA SER A 18 5.76 18.69 22.85
C SER A 18 4.44 18.15 23.41
N LEU A 19 4.29 18.17 24.76
CA LEU A 19 3.05 17.73 25.41
C LEU A 19 1.87 18.69 25.16
N ASP A 20 2.14 19.97 24.90
CA ASP A 20 1.13 21.00 24.56
C ASP A 20 1.00 21.11 23.04
N GLN A 21 0.46 20.07 22.41
CA GLN A 21 0.29 20.02 20.96
C GLN A 21 -1.02 20.68 20.53
N THR A 22 -0.95 21.45 19.46
CA THR A 22 -2.12 21.90 18.72
C THR A 22 -2.81 20.72 18.01
N GLU A 23 -4.05 20.89 17.57
CA GLU A 23 -4.81 19.84 16.88
C GLU A 23 -4.09 19.31 15.64
N TYR A 24 -3.43 20.19 14.87
CA TYR A 24 -2.69 19.78 13.67
C TYR A 24 -1.36 19.10 14.03
N GLU A 25 -0.67 19.48 15.10
CA GLU A 25 0.52 18.77 15.58
C GLU A 25 0.16 17.38 16.10
N THR A 26 -0.96 17.25 16.80
CA THR A 26 -1.50 15.95 17.24
C THR A 26 -1.82 15.06 16.04
N ALA A 27 -2.38 15.60 14.96
CA ALA A 27 -2.64 14.86 13.73
C ALA A 27 -1.36 14.35 13.09
N LEU A 28 -0.32 15.20 12.96
CA LEU A 28 0.99 14.82 12.42
C LEU A 28 1.69 13.75 13.30
N ALA A 29 1.62 13.91 14.63
CA ALA A 29 2.16 12.91 15.55
C ALA A 29 1.46 11.56 15.41
N THR A 30 0.13 11.56 15.26
CA THR A 30 -0.65 10.35 15.03
C THR A 30 -0.27 9.68 13.69
N ASP A 31 -0.04 10.47 12.65
CA ASP A 31 0.43 9.97 11.36
C ASP A 31 1.79 9.29 11.46
N HIS A 32 2.72 9.86 12.20
CA HIS A 32 4.02 9.25 12.48
C HIS A 32 3.85 7.88 13.17
N VAL A 33 3.02 7.81 14.21
CA VAL A 33 2.71 6.56 14.93
C VAL A 33 2.07 5.52 13.99
N ASN A 34 1.16 5.93 13.11
CA ASN A 34 0.52 5.03 12.14
C ASN A 34 1.56 4.40 11.20
N VAL A 35 2.52 5.17 10.70
CA VAL A 35 3.60 4.66 9.84
C VAL A 35 4.47 3.67 10.60
N GLU A 36 4.88 4.01 11.83
CA GLU A 36 5.68 3.13 12.68
C GLU A 36 4.96 1.82 13.01
N GLU A 37 3.68 1.89 13.39
CA GLU A 37 2.85 0.71 13.67
C GLU A 37 2.70 -0.18 12.44
N THR A 38 2.48 0.42 11.27
CA THR A 38 2.38 -0.30 9.99
C THR A 38 3.68 -1.04 9.70
N ALA A 39 4.83 -0.38 9.84
CA ALA A 39 6.13 -1.00 9.63
C ALA A 39 6.41 -2.14 10.61
N ARG A 40 6.05 -1.97 11.90
CA ARG A 40 6.25 -2.97 12.95
C ARG A 40 5.39 -4.21 12.77
N LYS A 41 4.15 -4.04 12.29
CA LYS A 41 3.18 -5.13 12.08
C LYS A 41 3.24 -5.75 10.69
N LEU A 42 4.10 -5.23 9.81
CA LEU A 42 4.21 -5.72 8.44
C LEU A 42 4.71 -7.17 8.41
N SER A 43 3.93 -8.05 7.80
CA SER A 43 4.35 -9.41 7.48
C SER A 43 5.34 -9.38 6.31
N ARG A 44 6.59 -9.76 6.57
CA ARG A 44 7.62 -9.83 5.53
C ARG A 44 7.21 -10.79 4.42
N SER A 45 6.69 -11.97 4.76
CA SER A 45 6.26 -12.97 3.78
C SER A 45 5.11 -12.48 2.89
N ASP A 46 4.14 -11.75 3.47
CA ASP A 46 3.04 -11.17 2.68
C ASP A 46 3.53 -10.03 1.77
N MET A 47 4.49 -9.22 2.25
CA MET A 47 5.09 -8.16 1.44
C MET A 47 5.89 -8.75 0.27
N GLU A 48 6.72 -9.76 0.52
CA GLU A 48 7.48 -10.47 -0.51
C GLU A 48 6.55 -11.16 -1.52
N ALA A 49 5.46 -11.77 -1.05
CA ALA A 49 4.46 -12.38 -1.93
C ALA A 49 3.73 -11.34 -2.81
N ALA A 50 3.42 -10.16 -2.25
CA ALA A 50 2.81 -9.07 -3.02
C ALA A 50 3.77 -8.49 -4.06
N ILE A 51 5.04 -8.28 -3.70
CA ILE A 51 6.09 -7.83 -4.61
C ILE A 51 6.27 -8.83 -5.76
N GLU A 52 6.37 -10.13 -5.44
CA GLU A 52 6.47 -11.20 -6.44
C GLU A 52 5.29 -11.21 -7.39
N ALA A 53 4.07 -11.14 -6.84
CA ALA A 53 2.85 -11.13 -7.64
C ALA A 53 2.77 -9.93 -8.59
N ILE A 54 3.25 -8.74 -8.18
CA ILE A 54 3.31 -7.57 -9.06
C ILE A 54 4.37 -7.76 -10.15
N ALA A 55 5.55 -8.25 -9.79
CA ALA A 55 6.66 -8.38 -10.74
C ALA A 55 6.43 -9.45 -11.81
N THR A 56 5.61 -10.46 -11.53
CA THR A 56 5.35 -11.59 -12.44
C THR A 56 4.04 -11.49 -13.20
N ALA A 57 3.14 -10.57 -12.81
CA ALA A 57 1.85 -10.41 -13.48
C ALA A 57 2.02 -9.77 -14.87
N GLU A 58 1.29 -10.27 -15.87
CA GLU A 58 1.18 -9.63 -17.19
C GLU A 58 0.40 -8.32 -17.12
N ARG A 59 -0.52 -8.23 -16.14
CA ARG A 59 -1.34 -7.07 -15.89
C ARG A 59 -1.73 -6.96 -14.40
N VAL A 60 -1.71 -5.75 -13.86
CA VAL A 60 -2.17 -5.43 -12.51
C VAL A 60 -3.49 -4.66 -12.59
N LEU A 61 -4.54 -5.14 -11.95
CA LEU A 61 -5.81 -4.44 -11.81
C LEU A 61 -5.99 -3.98 -10.37
N ILE A 62 -6.08 -2.66 -10.18
CA ILE A 62 -6.15 -2.04 -8.85
C ILE A 62 -7.58 -1.53 -8.63
N ALA A 63 -8.31 -2.16 -7.71
CA ALA A 63 -9.67 -1.77 -7.35
C ALA A 63 -9.65 -0.87 -6.09
N GLY A 64 -10.13 0.36 -6.24
CA GLY A 64 -10.26 1.32 -5.15
C GLY A 64 -11.30 2.38 -5.49
N THR A 65 -12.31 2.56 -4.64
CA THR A 65 -13.42 3.51 -4.83
C THR A 65 -13.29 4.68 -3.87
N ASP A 66 -13.98 5.76 -4.15
CA ASP A 66 -13.99 6.97 -3.32
C ASP A 66 -12.56 7.47 -3.06
N GLN A 67 -12.20 7.73 -1.82
CA GLN A 67 -10.84 8.13 -1.46
C GLN A 67 -9.77 7.08 -1.83
N MET A 68 -10.12 5.78 -1.86
CA MET A 68 -9.18 4.73 -2.28
C MET A 68 -8.85 4.80 -3.78
N ALA A 69 -9.66 5.46 -4.60
CA ALA A 69 -9.35 5.70 -6.02
C ALA A 69 -8.09 6.56 -6.22
N PHE A 70 -7.83 7.51 -5.30
CA PHE A 70 -6.61 8.30 -5.29
C PHE A 70 -5.38 7.38 -5.09
N PHE A 71 -5.41 6.53 -4.08
CA PHE A 71 -4.30 5.62 -3.76
C PHE A 71 -4.12 4.54 -4.84
N ALA A 72 -5.21 4.05 -5.43
CA ALA A 72 -5.16 3.14 -6.57
C ALA A 72 -4.48 3.80 -7.78
N SER A 73 -4.81 5.06 -8.06
CA SER A 73 -4.18 5.84 -9.14
C SER A 73 -2.71 6.14 -8.86
N TYR A 74 -2.36 6.39 -7.60
CA TYR A 74 -0.98 6.60 -7.19
C TYR A 74 -0.14 5.32 -7.35
N LEU A 75 -0.64 4.16 -6.89
CA LEU A 75 0.03 2.88 -7.09
C LEU A 75 0.20 2.59 -8.60
N ARG A 76 -0.85 2.80 -9.41
CA ARG A 76 -0.76 2.67 -10.86
C ARG A 76 0.34 3.56 -11.45
N HIS A 77 0.45 4.82 -10.98
CA HIS A 77 1.50 5.73 -11.42
C HIS A 77 2.89 5.18 -11.12
N LEU A 78 3.13 4.73 -9.89
CA LEU A 78 4.43 4.15 -9.51
C LEU A 78 4.78 2.92 -10.35
N LEU A 79 3.81 2.03 -10.59
CA LEU A 79 4.02 0.85 -11.42
C LEU A 79 4.27 1.21 -12.90
N SER A 80 3.62 2.26 -13.41
CA SER A 80 3.85 2.74 -14.78
C SER A 80 5.27 3.29 -14.99
N LEU A 81 5.91 3.85 -13.95
CA LEU A 81 7.33 4.25 -14.00
C LEU A 81 8.26 3.04 -14.19
N LEU A 82 7.83 1.87 -13.72
CA LEU A 82 8.53 0.60 -13.89
C LEU A 82 8.10 -0.13 -15.18
N ASP A 83 7.27 0.49 -16.03
CA ASP A 83 6.68 -0.09 -17.25
C ASP A 83 5.82 -1.34 -16.97
N ILE A 84 5.29 -1.44 -15.77
CA ILE A 84 4.33 -2.47 -15.39
C ILE A 84 2.94 -2.02 -15.79
N ARG A 85 2.24 -2.85 -16.57
CA ARG A 85 0.89 -2.56 -17.04
C ARG A 85 -0.10 -2.60 -15.89
N ALA A 86 -0.59 -1.45 -15.45
CA ALA A 86 -1.54 -1.31 -14.37
C ALA A 86 -2.78 -0.49 -14.76
N GLU A 87 -3.95 -0.96 -14.37
CA GLU A 87 -5.25 -0.34 -14.63
C GLU A 87 -6.02 -0.14 -13.32
N VAL A 88 -6.86 0.90 -13.24
CA VAL A 88 -7.65 1.20 -12.05
C VAL A 88 -9.14 0.94 -12.31
N VAL A 89 -9.81 0.35 -11.33
CA VAL A 89 -11.27 0.24 -11.24
C VAL A 89 -11.74 1.07 -10.05
N ALA A 90 -12.27 2.27 -10.32
CA ALA A 90 -12.71 3.23 -9.31
C ALA A 90 -14.24 3.35 -9.20
N SER A 91 -14.97 2.92 -10.22
CA SER A 91 -16.44 3.02 -10.26
C SER A 91 -17.03 1.91 -11.14
N PRO A 92 -18.33 1.60 -11.04
CA PRO A 92 -18.99 0.58 -11.86
C PRO A 92 -19.35 1.13 -13.26
N SER A 93 -18.35 1.60 -14.03
CA SER A 93 -18.53 2.07 -15.39
C SER A 93 -18.43 0.93 -16.42
N GLN A 94 -18.90 1.16 -17.66
CA GLN A 94 -18.75 0.20 -18.76
C GLN A 94 -17.28 -0.15 -19.02
N GLU A 95 -16.40 0.83 -18.93
CA GLU A 95 -14.96 0.62 -19.06
C GLU A 95 -14.41 -0.27 -17.93
N ALA A 96 -14.84 -0.04 -16.68
CA ALA A 96 -14.49 -0.89 -15.55
C ALA A 96 -14.98 -2.33 -15.74
N LEU A 97 -16.23 -2.52 -16.20
CA LEU A 97 -16.77 -3.83 -16.53
C LEU A 97 -15.94 -4.53 -17.61
N GLY A 98 -15.52 -3.82 -18.64
CA GLY A 98 -14.61 -4.33 -19.68
C GLY A 98 -13.26 -4.76 -19.12
N ARG A 99 -12.69 -4.03 -18.14
CA ARG A 99 -11.46 -4.41 -17.45
C ARG A 99 -11.66 -5.67 -16.60
N LEU A 100 -12.76 -5.74 -15.85
CA LEU A 100 -13.12 -6.90 -15.03
C LEU A 100 -13.36 -8.15 -15.89
N ALA A 101 -13.97 -8.00 -17.07
CA ALA A 101 -14.22 -9.11 -17.98
C ALA A 101 -12.94 -9.80 -18.47
N ARG A 102 -11.81 -9.10 -18.50
CA ARG A 102 -10.51 -9.61 -18.94
C ARG A 102 -9.61 -10.15 -17.82
N ILE A 103 -10.13 -10.27 -16.59
CA ILE A 103 -9.37 -10.90 -15.49
C ILE A 103 -9.17 -12.39 -15.84
N ASP A 104 -7.95 -12.87 -15.71
CA ASP A 104 -7.51 -14.24 -15.89
C ASP A 104 -6.40 -14.60 -14.89
N GLU A 105 -5.80 -15.77 -15.03
CA GLU A 105 -4.76 -16.28 -14.12
C GLU A 105 -3.47 -15.45 -14.16
N THR A 106 -3.21 -14.68 -15.23
CA THR A 106 -2.04 -13.80 -15.42
C THR A 106 -2.28 -12.39 -14.88
N THR A 107 -3.52 -12.08 -14.50
CA THR A 107 -3.92 -10.78 -13.96
C THR A 107 -3.82 -10.76 -12.44
N LEU A 108 -2.92 -9.93 -11.87
CA LEU A 108 -2.96 -9.63 -10.43
C LEU A 108 -4.09 -8.65 -10.13
N VAL A 109 -4.91 -8.95 -9.14
CA VAL A 109 -5.93 -8.03 -8.63
C VAL A 109 -5.57 -7.54 -7.24
N ILE A 110 -5.42 -6.21 -7.09
CA ILE A 110 -5.16 -5.53 -5.82
C ILE A 110 -6.43 -4.78 -5.40
N GLY A 111 -6.96 -5.09 -4.21
CA GLY A 111 -8.10 -4.39 -3.62
C GLY A 111 -7.65 -3.46 -2.50
N LEU A 112 -7.93 -2.15 -2.64
CA LEU A 112 -7.68 -1.13 -1.61
C LEU A 112 -8.97 -0.83 -0.85
N SER A 113 -8.94 -0.88 0.47
CA SER A 113 -10.11 -0.53 1.28
C SER A 113 -9.73 0.10 2.61
N ALA A 114 -10.64 0.96 3.12
CA ALA A 114 -10.58 1.53 4.46
C ALA A 114 -11.90 1.24 5.19
N GLY A 115 -11.82 0.75 6.40
CA GLY A 115 -13.00 0.38 7.19
C GLY A 115 -13.86 -0.66 6.48
N ARG A 116 -15.12 -0.31 6.21
CA ARG A 116 -16.05 -1.17 5.48
C ARG A 116 -15.77 -1.11 3.97
N PRO A 117 -15.39 -2.22 3.33
CA PRO A 117 -15.07 -2.22 1.91
C PRO A 117 -16.31 -1.94 1.04
N HIS A 118 -16.12 -1.17 -0.03
CA HIS A 118 -17.17 -0.94 -1.01
C HIS A 118 -17.52 -2.24 -1.76
N PRO A 119 -18.81 -2.50 -2.08
CA PRO A 119 -19.25 -3.74 -2.75
C PRO A 119 -18.51 -4.04 -4.07
N LEU A 120 -18.13 -3.01 -4.83
CA LEU A 120 -17.38 -3.19 -6.07
C LEU A 120 -16.03 -3.87 -5.82
N ILE A 121 -15.29 -3.46 -4.78
CA ILE A 121 -13.99 -4.04 -4.45
C ILE A 121 -14.14 -5.50 -4.06
N VAL A 122 -15.15 -5.79 -3.21
CA VAL A 122 -15.46 -7.18 -2.79
C VAL A 122 -15.79 -8.07 -3.98
N ARG A 123 -16.66 -7.59 -4.88
CA ARG A 123 -17.04 -8.31 -6.11
C ARG A 123 -15.84 -8.55 -7.02
N THR A 124 -14.96 -7.55 -7.16
CA THR A 124 -13.74 -7.65 -7.97
C THR A 124 -12.82 -8.75 -7.43
N ILE A 125 -12.58 -8.80 -6.12
CA ILE A 125 -11.77 -9.87 -5.50
C ILE A 125 -12.44 -11.24 -5.63
N LYS A 126 -13.77 -11.33 -5.45
CA LYS A 126 -14.51 -12.60 -5.65
C LYS A 126 -14.38 -13.09 -7.09
N LEU A 127 -14.52 -12.21 -8.08
CA LEU A 127 -14.35 -12.53 -9.49
C LEU A 127 -12.94 -13.01 -9.79
N ALA A 128 -11.92 -12.32 -9.28
CA ALA A 128 -10.52 -12.70 -9.44
C ALA A 128 -10.27 -14.10 -8.91
N ARG A 129 -10.73 -14.40 -7.70
CA ARG A 129 -10.63 -15.76 -7.13
C ARG A 129 -11.33 -16.83 -7.97
N HIS A 130 -12.54 -16.54 -8.47
CA HIS A 130 -13.27 -17.46 -9.33
C HIS A 130 -12.48 -17.78 -10.61
N ARG A 131 -11.73 -16.80 -11.12
CA ARG A 131 -10.87 -16.94 -12.31
C ARG A 131 -9.43 -17.34 -11.99
N ARG A 132 -9.16 -17.78 -10.76
CA ARG A 132 -7.84 -18.20 -10.27
C ARG A 132 -6.74 -17.13 -10.38
N ALA A 133 -7.13 -15.87 -10.53
CA ALA A 133 -6.22 -14.74 -10.53
C ALA A 133 -5.60 -14.53 -9.13
N PRO A 134 -4.31 -14.22 -9.02
CA PRO A 134 -3.71 -13.84 -7.75
C PRO A 134 -4.35 -12.56 -7.20
N THR A 135 -4.48 -12.47 -5.87
CA THR A 135 -5.17 -11.36 -5.21
C THR A 135 -4.38 -10.85 -4.02
N VAL A 136 -4.30 -9.51 -3.92
CA VAL A 136 -3.73 -8.79 -2.78
C VAL A 136 -4.78 -7.86 -2.21
N ALA A 137 -4.97 -7.86 -0.88
CA ALA A 137 -5.75 -6.86 -0.17
C ALA A 137 -4.80 -5.89 0.55
N ILE A 138 -5.05 -4.59 0.44
CA ILE A 138 -4.40 -3.56 1.25
C ILE A 138 -5.51 -2.84 2.02
N THR A 139 -5.53 -2.98 3.35
CA THR A 139 -6.65 -2.52 4.19
C THR A 139 -6.19 -2.18 5.61
N ASP A 140 -6.95 -1.31 6.27
CA ASP A 140 -6.77 -0.98 7.69
C ASP A 140 -7.53 -1.92 8.64
N ALA A 141 -8.38 -2.81 8.10
CA ALA A 141 -9.25 -3.66 8.88
C ALA A 141 -8.93 -5.15 8.69
N THR A 142 -8.40 -5.80 9.73
CA THR A 142 -8.00 -7.22 9.72
C THR A 142 -9.18 -8.18 9.49
N LEU A 143 -10.38 -7.79 9.88
CA LEU A 143 -11.59 -8.58 9.72
C LEU A 143 -12.42 -8.16 8.48
N SER A 144 -11.87 -7.32 7.60
CA SER A 144 -12.58 -6.91 6.40
C SER A 144 -12.86 -8.09 5.46
N GLU A 145 -13.97 -8.04 4.73
CA GLU A 145 -14.31 -9.07 3.76
C GLU A 145 -13.24 -9.19 2.66
N VAL A 146 -12.65 -8.07 2.24
CA VAL A 146 -11.56 -8.05 1.25
C VAL A 146 -10.33 -8.79 1.76
N ALA A 147 -9.94 -8.56 3.03
CA ALA A 147 -8.82 -9.27 3.64
C ALA A 147 -9.05 -10.77 3.75
N ARG A 148 -10.28 -11.20 4.09
CA ARG A 148 -10.61 -12.63 4.17
C ARG A 148 -10.64 -13.33 2.82
N LEU A 149 -10.95 -12.59 1.76
CA LEU A 149 -11.05 -13.13 0.42
C LEU A 149 -9.71 -13.15 -0.31
N ALA A 150 -8.81 -12.21 -0.06
CA ALA A 150 -7.53 -12.12 -0.76
C ALA A 150 -6.55 -13.21 -0.32
N ARG A 151 -5.68 -13.62 -1.25
CA ARG A 151 -4.61 -14.58 -0.99
C ARG A 151 -3.50 -13.96 -0.13
N THR A 152 -3.10 -12.73 -0.45
CA THR A 152 -2.08 -11.96 0.27
C THR A 152 -2.71 -10.71 0.90
N ARG A 153 -2.27 -10.33 2.10
CA ARG A 153 -2.88 -9.24 2.89
C ARG A 153 -1.82 -8.33 3.42
N LEU A 154 -1.94 -7.05 3.13
CA LEU A 154 -1.11 -6.00 3.69
C LEU A 154 -2.00 -5.08 4.53
N TYR A 155 -1.59 -4.84 5.77
CA TYR A 155 -2.35 -4.02 6.70
C TYR A 155 -1.63 -2.72 6.99
N TYR A 156 -2.39 -1.64 7.15
CA TYR A 156 -1.88 -0.35 7.57
C TYR A 156 -2.69 0.22 8.73
N SER A 157 -2.07 1.04 9.56
CA SER A 157 -2.73 1.74 10.65
C SER A 157 -3.35 3.05 10.13
N SER A 158 -4.58 3.36 10.56
CA SER A 158 -5.35 4.51 10.06
C SER A 158 -5.94 5.36 11.19
N ASN A 159 -5.34 5.33 12.39
CA ASN A 159 -5.78 6.12 13.53
C ASN A 159 -5.75 7.61 13.18
N SER A 160 -6.72 8.36 13.67
CA SER A 160 -6.79 9.80 13.47
C SER A 160 -7.55 10.46 14.60
N PRO A 161 -7.08 11.60 15.13
CA PRO A 161 -7.86 12.45 16.03
C PRO A 161 -8.89 13.31 15.26
N ALA A 162 -8.79 13.37 13.90
CA ALA A 162 -9.63 14.18 13.04
C ALA A 162 -10.93 13.45 12.66
N TYR A 163 -11.80 14.16 11.93
CA TYR A 163 -13.10 13.65 11.44
C TYR A 163 -12.96 12.58 10.32
N VAL A 164 -11.76 12.41 9.76
CA VAL A 164 -11.45 11.38 8.76
C VAL A 164 -10.33 10.47 9.24
N ARG A 165 -10.27 9.26 8.72
CA ARG A 165 -9.14 8.34 8.95
C ARG A 165 -7.88 8.88 8.30
N SER A 166 -6.73 8.64 8.94
CA SER A 166 -5.45 8.92 8.31
C SER A 166 -5.09 7.84 7.28
N HIS A 167 -4.57 8.25 6.15
CA HIS A 167 -4.06 7.37 5.10
C HIS A 167 -2.56 7.59 4.82
N THR A 168 -1.85 8.30 5.69
CA THR A 168 -0.40 8.52 5.56
C THR A 168 0.37 7.21 5.56
N ALA A 169 0.01 6.28 6.44
CA ALA A 169 0.63 4.96 6.47
C ALA A 169 0.30 4.10 5.23
N LEU A 170 -0.89 4.26 4.64
CA LEU A 170 -1.23 3.62 3.37
C LEU A 170 -0.33 4.14 2.24
N LEU A 171 -0.13 5.46 2.17
CA LEU A 171 0.76 6.06 1.17
C LEU A 171 2.19 5.53 1.31
N SER A 172 2.72 5.48 2.54
CA SER A 172 4.04 4.92 2.84
C SER A 172 4.15 3.44 2.47
N LEU A 173 3.12 2.64 2.74
CA LEU A 173 3.07 1.22 2.39
C LEU A 173 3.07 1.01 0.87
N ILE A 174 2.31 1.82 0.11
CA ILE A 174 2.29 1.80 -1.36
C ILE A 174 3.67 2.13 -1.93
N GLN A 175 4.35 3.14 -1.39
CA GLN A 175 5.71 3.48 -1.80
C GLN A 175 6.70 2.36 -1.48
N ALA A 176 6.62 1.77 -0.29
CA ALA A 176 7.45 0.64 0.10
C ALA A 176 7.24 -0.58 -0.81
N LEU A 177 5.98 -0.87 -1.19
CA LEU A 177 5.64 -1.95 -2.11
C LEU A 177 6.25 -1.71 -3.50
N ALA A 178 6.09 -0.51 -4.06
CA ALA A 178 6.69 -0.15 -5.36
C ALA A 178 8.23 -0.18 -5.31
N GLN A 179 8.84 0.29 -4.22
CA GLN A 179 10.29 0.21 -4.00
C GLN A 179 10.76 -1.24 -3.91
N GLY A 180 10.00 -2.13 -3.28
CA GLY A 180 10.30 -3.55 -3.23
C GLY A 180 10.28 -4.19 -4.61
N VAL A 181 9.32 -3.83 -5.47
CA VAL A 181 9.28 -4.27 -6.87
C VAL A 181 10.51 -3.78 -7.64
N TYR A 182 10.84 -2.49 -7.52
CA TYR A 182 12.04 -1.91 -8.14
C TYR A 182 13.33 -2.64 -7.70
N ALA A 183 13.48 -2.92 -6.41
CA ALA A 183 14.67 -3.51 -5.84
C ALA A 183 14.94 -4.96 -6.32
N ARG A 184 13.94 -5.66 -6.84
CA ARG A 184 14.12 -7.03 -7.40
C ARG A 184 15.01 -7.06 -8.65
N ASP A 185 14.89 -6.03 -9.49
CA ASP A 185 15.68 -5.89 -10.71
C ASP A 185 15.95 -4.40 -11.00
N ALA A 186 16.69 -3.78 -10.09
CA ALA A 186 16.99 -2.35 -10.15
C ALA A 186 17.64 -1.94 -11.48
N GLN A 187 18.53 -2.78 -12.03
CA GLN A 187 19.23 -2.49 -13.28
C GLN A 187 18.26 -2.43 -14.47
N HIS A 188 17.33 -3.36 -14.55
CA HIS A 188 16.30 -3.38 -15.58
C HIS A 188 15.39 -2.15 -15.50
N TYR A 189 14.85 -1.86 -14.29
CA TYR A 189 13.95 -0.73 -14.10
C TYR A 189 14.62 0.64 -14.21
N GLU A 190 15.89 0.77 -13.82
CA GLU A 190 16.62 2.05 -13.95
C GLU A 190 16.68 2.53 -15.40
N THR A 191 16.91 1.64 -16.34
CA THR A 191 16.92 1.96 -17.76
C THR A 191 15.57 2.50 -18.22
N ARG A 192 14.48 1.93 -17.75
CA ARG A 192 13.10 2.36 -18.08
C ARG A 192 12.75 3.70 -17.45
N ILE A 193 13.13 3.93 -16.19
CA ILE A 193 12.92 5.22 -15.50
C ILE A 193 13.69 6.34 -16.22
N LYS A 194 14.91 6.10 -16.67
CA LYS A 194 15.67 7.06 -17.46
C LYS A 194 14.96 7.41 -18.79
N ALA A 195 14.46 6.40 -19.48
CA ALA A 195 13.69 6.61 -20.71
C ALA A 195 12.38 7.40 -20.49
N TYR A 196 11.71 7.20 -19.36
CA TYR A 196 10.50 7.96 -18.98
C TYR A 196 10.80 9.45 -18.74
N ARG A 197 11.93 9.77 -18.10
CA ARG A 197 12.34 11.16 -17.82
C ARG A 197 12.77 11.95 -19.05
N LEU A 198 13.03 11.27 -20.16
CA LEU A 198 13.43 11.90 -21.44
C LEU A 198 12.23 12.19 -22.37
N LYS A 199 11.01 11.84 -21.95
CA LYS A 199 9.75 12.17 -22.64
C LYS A 199 9.11 13.41 -22.03
#